data_780f4968bbca3205a5c2bdb2e154d25e
#
_entry.id   780f4968bbca3205a5c2bdb2e154d25e
#
_cell.length_a   1.000
_cell.length_b   1.000
_cell.length_c   1.000
_cell.angle_alpha   90.00
_cell.angle_beta   90.00
_cell.angle_gamma   90.00
#
_symmetry.space_group_name_H-M   'P 1'
#
loop_
_entity.id
_entity.type
_entity.pdbx_description
1 polymer ?
#
loop_
_entity_poly.entity_id
_entity_poly.type
_entity_poly.pdbx_seq_one_letter_code
_entity_poly.pdbx_strand_id
1 'polypeptide(L)'
;FVRGNDLACLYHGWHYGSTGVCRYIPAHPELDPPATIKTTVFSVVSVDGVIWVNTEGAAKPAPVPIASQPLRSFHVDAQSEGLAQACLAVAFDGGAPEQLAHGLYQLGARQVLLLENPLDGERIQITALIDADAKPEDCAALSRWCDAVRRAAQIKMVAA
;
A
#
# COMPACT_ATOMS: atom_id res chain seq x y z
N PHE A 1 -4.46 -17.85 -9.82
CA PHE A 1 -5.34 -17.24 -10.84
C PHE A 1 -6.75 -17.10 -10.30
N VAL A 2 -7.43 -16.02 -10.70
CA VAL A 2 -8.88 -15.91 -10.51
C VAL A 2 -9.58 -16.63 -11.65
N ARG A 3 -10.47 -17.57 -11.32
CA ARG A 3 -11.31 -18.29 -12.27
C ARG A 3 -12.77 -18.23 -11.84
N GLY A 4 -13.55 -17.37 -12.49
CA GLY A 4 -14.90 -17.05 -12.04
C GLY A 4 -14.85 -16.43 -10.64
N ASN A 5 -15.52 -17.08 -9.67
CA ASN A 5 -15.55 -16.64 -8.27
C ASN A 5 -14.54 -17.38 -7.37
N ASP A 6 -13.65 -18.19 -7.96
CA ASP A 6 -12.67 -18.98 -7.22
C ASP A 6 -11.23 -18.51 -7.46
N LEU A 7 -10.37 -18.75 -6.50
CA LEU A 7 -8.92 -18.61 -6.62
C LEU A 7 -8.32 -19.98 -6.96
N ALA A 8 -7.78 -20.13 -8.17
CA ALA A 8 -7.06 -21.33 -8.58
C ALA A 8 -5.58 -21.25 -8.20
N CYS A 9 -5.10 -22.23 -7.43
CA CYS A 9 -3.69 -22.35 -7.05
C CYS A 9 -2.82 -22.63 -8.29
N LEU A 10 -1.67 -21.94 -8.37
CA LEU A 10 -0.72 -22.12 -9.47
C LEU A 10 -0.04 -23.50 -9.48
N TYR A 11 0.02 -24.16 -8.33
CA TYR A 11 0.80 -25.39 -8.18
C TYR A 11 0.06 -26.60 -8.75
N HIS A 12 -1.17 -26.88 -8.26
CA HIS A 12 -1.94 -28.04 -8.72
C HIS A 12 -3.33 -27.67 -9.27
N GLY A 13 -3.62 -26.38 -9.44
CA GLY A 13 -4.89 -25.93 -9.98
C GLY A 13 -6.09 -26.07 -9.03
N TRP A 14 -5.89 -26.35 -7.74
CA TRP A 14 -6.98 -26.45 -6.77
C TRP A 14 -7.73 -25.13 -6.66
N HIS A 15 -9.06 -25.18 -6.66
CA HIS A 15 -9.92 -24.01 -6.59
C HIS A 15 -10.42 -23.79 -5.17
N TYR A 16 -10.27 -22.57 -4.69
CA TYR A 16 -10.71 -22.11 -3.38
C TYR A 16 -11.76 -21.02 -3.54
N GLY A 17 -12.92 -21.19 -2.91
CA GLY A 17 -13.99 -20.21 -2.92
C GLY A 17 -13.70 -19.02 -1.97
N SER A 18 -14.63 -18.06 -1.92
CA SER A 18 -14.52 -16.84 -1.10
C SER A 18 -14.39 -17.10 0.42
N THR A 19 -14.83 -18.27 0.89
CA THR A 19 -14.67 -18.71 2.29
C THR A 19 -13.33 -19.40 2.56
N GLY A 20 -12.46 -19.50 1.54
CA GLY A 20 -11.19 -20.20 1.62
C GLY A 20 -11.29 -21.72 1.54
N VAL A 21 -12.47 -22.31 1.48
CA VAL A 21 -12.67 -23.76 1.36
C VAL A 21 -12.37 -24.22 -0.06
N CYS A 22 -11.66 -25.35 -0.21
CA CYS A 22 -11.42 -25.99 -1.50
C CYS A 22 -12.75 -26.49 -2.10
N ARG A 23 -13.00 -26.14 -3.35
CA ARG A 23 -14.26 -26.47 -4.05
C ARG A 23 -14.05 -27.42 -5.23
N TYR A 24 -12.82 -27.52 -5.73
CA TYR A 24 -12.54 -28.35 -6.89
C TYR A 24 -11.07 -28.73 -6.93
N ILE A 25 -10.80 -30.01 -7.25
CA ILE A 25 -9.46 -30.57 -7.42
C ILE A 25 -9.38 -31.14 -8.84
N PRO A 26 -8.64 -30.53 -9.78
CA PRO A 26 -8.60 -30.95 -11.19
C PRO A 26 -8.19 -32.41 -11.40
N ALA A 27 -7.31 -32.95 -10.56
CA ALA A 27 -6.86 -34.34 -10.64
C ALA A 27 -7.94 -35.34 -10.20
N HIS A 28 -8.98 -34.88 -9.51
CA HIS A 28 -10.08 -35.68 -9.00
C HIS A 28 -11.42 -34.92 -9.18
N PRO A 29 -11.89 -34.74 -10.43
CA PRO A 29 -13.01 -33.84 -10.74
C PRO A 29 -14.34 -34.31 -10.12
N GLU A 30 -14.48 -35.60 -9.85
CA GLU A 30 -15.70 -36.21 -9.23
C GLU A 30 -15.65 -36.17 -7.69
N LEU A 31 -14.53 -35.77 -7.11
CA LEU A 31 -14.37 -35.68 -5.65
C LEU A 31 -14.98 -34.39 -5.12
N ASP A 32 -15.89 -34.50 -4.14
CA ASP A 32 -16.26 -33.33 -3.32
C ASP A 32 -15.20 -33.13 -2.23
N PRO A 33 -14.39 -32.06 -2.31
CA PRO A 33 -13.27 -31.85 -1.37
C PRO A 33 -13.79 -31.68 0.06
N PRO A 34 -13.17 -32.34 1.05
CA PRO A 34 -13.50 -32.11 2.45
C PRO A 34 -13.38 -30.64 2.87
N ALA A 35 -14.32 -30.14 3.67
CA ALA A 35 -14.32 -28.75 4.16
C ALA A 35 -13.08 -28.39 5.03
N THR A 36 -12.32 -29.41 5.46
CA THR A 36 -11.06 -29.25 6.18
C THR A 36 -9.93 -28.75 5.28
N ILE A 37 -10.05 -28.96 3.95
CA ILE A 37 -9.09 -28.41 2.97
C ILE A 37 -9.45 -26.95 2.74
N LYS A 38 -8.72 -26.05 3.38
CA LYS A 38 -8.99 -24.61 3.31
C LYS A 38 -7.70 -23.79 3.39
N THR A 39 -7.74 -22.60 2.82
CA THR A 39 -6.71 -21.55 2.98
C THR A 39 -7.17 -20.47 3.96
N THR A 40 -6.23 -19.68 4.44
CA THR A 40 -6.54 -18.49 5.27
C THR A 40 -7.25 -17.44 4.42
N VAL A 41 -8.28 -16.82 5.01
CA VAL A 41 -9.02 -15.71 4.41
C VAL A 41 -8.80 -14.46 5.26
N PHE A 42 -8.48 -13.37 4.60
CA PHE A 42 -8.29 -12.06 5.22
C PHE A 42 -9.45 -11.13 4.84
N SER A 43 -9.84 -10.28 5.79
CA SER A 43 -10.81 -9.22 5.50
C SER A 43 -10.15 -8.16 4.62
N VAL A 44 -10.83 -7.78 3.54
CA VAL A 44 -10.36 -6.81 2.56
C VAL A 44 -11.41 -5.73 2.38
N VAL A 45 -10.98 -4.48 2.32
CA VAL A 45 -11.81 -3.33 1.97
C VAL A 45 -11.06 -2.44 0.98
N SER A 46 -11.79 -1.87 0.02
CA SER A 46 -11.26 -0.87 -0.91
C SER A 46 -11.83 0.50 -0.55
N VAL A 47 -10.94 1.45 -0.27
CA VAL A 47 -11.30 2.84 0.05
C VAL A 47 -10.36 3.75 -0.75
N ASP A 48 -10.93 4.70 -1.48
CA ASP A 48 -10.19 5.70 -2.26
C ASP A 48 -9.11 5.11 -3.18
N GLY A 49 -9.42 3.96 -3.80
CA GLY A 49 -8.51 3.26 -4.72
C GLY A 49 -7.37 2.49 -4.03
N VAL A 50 -7.33 2.45 -2.70
CA VAL A 50 -6.40 1.64 -1.91
C VAL A 50 -7.09 0.37 -1.40
N ILE A 51 -6.41 -0.76 -1.56
CA ILE A 51 -6.85 -2.05 -1.02
C ILE A 51 -6.22 -2.25 0.35
N TRP A 52 -7.06 -2.31 1.37
CA TRP A 52 -6.66 -2.57 2.75
C TRP A 52 -6.91 -4.03 3.10
N VAL A 53 -5.90 -4.68 3.65
CA VAL A 53 -5.97 -6.08 4.10
C VAL A 53 -5.76 -6.14 5.59
N ASN A 54 -6.71 -6.72 6.32
CA ASN A 54 -6.55 -6.94 7.76
C ASN A 54 -6.02 -8.35 8.00
N THR A 55 -4.80 -8.46 8.50
CA THR A 55 -4.13 -9.72 8.83
C THR A 55 -4.37 -10.19 10.27
N GLU A 56 -4.98 -9.35 11.13
CA GLU A 56 -5.18 -9.61 12.56
C GLU A 56 -6.55 -10.20 12.91
N GLY A 57 -7.37 -10.54 11.91
CA GLY A 57 -8.62 -11.28 12.07
C GLY A 57 -9.89 -10.45 12.32
N ALA A 58 -9.86 -9.35 13.05
CA ALA A 58 -11.02 -8.47 13.24
C ALA A 58 -11.07 -7.38 12.17
N ALA A 59 -12.20 -7.21 11.50
CA ALA A 59 -12.37 -6.14 10.53
C ALA A 59 -12.23 -4.77 11.22
N LYS A 60 -11.21 -4.00 10.85
CA LYS A 60 -11.02 -2.60 11.27
C LYS A 60 -11.28 -1.69 10.07
N PRO A 61 -11.86 -0.49 10.28
CA PRO A 61 -12.01 0.46 9.18
C PRO A 61 -10.64 0.88 8.64
N ALA A 62 -10.58 1.18 7.35
CA ALA A 62 -9.37 1.71 6.73
C ALA A 62 -9.01 3.08 7.36
N PRO A 63 -7.78 3.29 7.80
CA PRO A 63 -7.38 4.53 8.47
C PRO A 63 -7.04 5.63 7.46
N VAL A 64 -7.97 6.03 6.62
CA VAL A 64 -7.77 7.12 5.65
C VAL A 64 -8.36 8.41 6.21
N PRO A 65 -7.52 9.36 6.64
CA PRO A 65 -7.97 10.57 7.33
C PRO A 65 -8.50 11.67 6.38
N ILE A 66 -8.29 11.54 5.08
CA ILE A 66 -8.66 12.56 4.07
C ILE A 66 -9.29 11.90 2.85
N ALA A 67 -10.16 12.63 2.14
CA ALA A 67 -10.59 12.23 0.81
C ALA A 67 -9.41 12.29 -0.14
N SER A 68 -9.01 11.15 -0.69
CA SER A 68 -7.75 11.02 -1.42
C SER A 68 -7.88 10.14 -2.66
N GLN A 69 -6.87 10.22 -3.52
CA GLN A 69 -6.67 9.33 -4.66
C GLN A 69 -5.24 8.82 -4.67
N PRO A 70 -5.00 7.58 -5.16
CA PRO A 70 -3.66 7.06 -5.29
C PRO A 70 -2.84 7.88 -6.29
N LEU A 71 -1.63 8.26 -5.88
CA LEU A 71 -0.68 8.94 -6.76
C LEU A 71 0.32 7.95 -7.33
N ARG A 72 1.05 7.25 -6.47
CA ARG A 72 2.05 6.25 -6.85
C ARG A 72 2.50 5.39 -5.67
N SER A 73 3.14 4.26 -5.97
CA SER A 73 3.88 3.46 -4.99
C SER A 73 5.37 3.41 -5.35
N PHE A 74 6.23 3.37 -4.34
CA PHE A 74 7.68 3.27 -4.50
C PHE A 74 8.33 2.65 -3.26
N HIS A 75 9.59 2.22 -3.39
CA HIS A 75 10.37 1.69 -2.27
C HIS A 75 11.43 2.69 -1.83
N VAL A 76 11.69 2.69 -0.53
CA VAL A 76 12.76 3.48 0.10
C VAL A 76 13.57 2.55 0.98
N ASP A 77 14.89 2.54 0.80
CA ASP A 77 15.81 1.86 1.71
C ASP A 77 16.16 2.84 2.85
N ALA A 78 15.29 2.91 3.83
CA ALA A 78 15.40 3.75 5.02
C ALA A 78 14.42 3.29 6.10
N GLN A 79 14.64 3.71 7.35
CA GLN A 79 13.67 3.58 8.43
C GLN A 79 12.64 4.73 8.37
N SER A 80 11.46 4.54 8.99
CA SER A 80 10.36 5.53 9.00
C SER A 80 10.81 6.91 9.51
N GLU A 81 11.68 6.96 10.52
CA GLU A 81 12.21 8.23 11.03
C GLU A 81 13.06 8.97 9.98
N GLY A 82 13.93 8.25 9.26
CA GLY A 82 14.75 8.80 8.18
C GLY A 82 13.88 9.30 7.02
N LEU A 83 12.80 8.59 6.69
CA LEU A 83 11.82 9.02 5.71
C LEU A 83 11.12 10.31 6.14
N ALA A 84 10.63 10.38 7.37
CA ALA A 84 9.95 11.57 7.90
C ALA A 84 10.89 12.80 7.88
N GLN A 85 12.15 12.64 8.28
CA GLN A 85 13.17 13.71 8.20
C GLN A 85 13.41 14.16 6.76
N ALA A 86 13.46 13.22 5.80
CA ALA A 86 13.61 13.54 4.38
C ALA A 86 12.40 14.31 3.84
N CYS A 87 11.17 13.92 4.24
CA CYS A 87 9.96 14.63 3.87
C CYS A 87 9.97 16.10 4.29
N LEU A 88 10.45 16.38 5.51
CA LEU A 88 10.54 17.75 6.03
C LEU A 88 11.71 18.56 5.43
N ALA A 89 12.78 17.88 5.02
CA ALA A 89 13.97 18.54 4.46
C ALA A 89 13.86 18.89 2.97
N VAL A 90 13.00 18.17 2.22
CA VAL A 90 12.84 18.38 0.78
C VAL A 90 11.76 19.42 0.52
N ALA A 91 12.18 20.63 0.12
CA ALA A 91 11.25 21.70 -0.24
C ALA A 91 10.29 21.30 -1.38
N PHE A 92 9.06 21.80 -1.31
CA PHE A 92 8.06 21.70 -2.37
C PHE A 92 7.76 23.11 -2.90
N ASP A 93 7.99 23.35 -4.20
CA ASP A 93 7.82 24.66 -4.85
C ASP A 93 8.44 25.83 -4.06
N GLY A 94 9.63 25.58 -3.47
CA GLY A 94 10.37 26.56 -2.66
C GLY A 94 9.86 26.74 -1.22
N GLY A 95 8.77 26.10 -0.83
CA GLY A 95 8.22 26.09 0.53
C GLY A 95 8.67 24.88 1.34
N ALA A 96 8.73 25.03 2.66
CA ALA A 96 8.99 23.92 3.58
C ALA A 96 7.70 23.08 3.76
N PRO A 97 7.78 21.75 3.67
CA PRO A 97 6.68 20.86 4.06
C PRO A 97 6.37 20.96 5.55
N GLU A 98 5.10 20.80 5.91
CA GLU A 98 4.64 20.72 7.30
C GLU A 98 4.04 19.33 7.55
N GLN A 99 4.45 18.67 8.63
CA GLN A 99 3.85 17.41 9.04
C GLN A 99 2.61 17.66 9.90
N LEU A 100 1.44 17.27 9.40
CA LEU A 100 0.15 17.43 10.09
C LEU A 100 -0.15 16.24 11.01
N ALA A 101 0.25 15.03 10.59
CA ALA A 101 0.12 13.80 11.34
C ALA A 101 1.17 12.79 10.84
N HIS A 102 1.22 11.59 11.44
CA HIS A 102 2.12 10.53 10.94
C HIS A 102 1.79 10.22 9.47
N GLY A 103 2.79 10.37 8.61
CA GLY A 103 2.67 10.16 7.17
C GLY A 103 1.88 11.23 6.40
N LEU A 104 1.21 12.17 7.07
CA LEU A 104 0.42 13.24 6.44
C LEU A 104 1.19 14.56 6.42
N TYR A 105 1.40 15.11 5.23
CA TYR A 105 2.16 16.34 5.01
C TYR A 105 1.36 17.38 4.24
N GLN A 106 1.50 18.64 4.64
CA GLN A 106 1.05 19.81 3.87
C GLN A 106 2.17 20.28 2.95
N LEU A 107 1.89 20.39 1.66
CA LEU A 107 2.82 20.79 0.61
C LEU A 107 2.20 21.96 -0.17
N GLY A 108 2.46 23.19 0.27
CA GLY A 108 1.77 24.37 -0.25
C GLY A 108 0.25 24.25 -0.03
N ALA A 109 -0.54 24.28 -1.09
CA ALA A 109 -2.00 24.16 -1.03
C ALA A 109 -2.52 22.71 -1.01
N ARG A 110 -1.63 21.70 -1.12
CA ARG A 110 -1.99 20.29 -1.26
C ARG A 110 -1.59 19.47 -0.03
N GLN A 111 -2.32 18.39 0.19
CA GLN A 111 -1.94 17.38 1.18
C GLN A 111 -1.46 16.10 0.48
N VAL A 112 -0.48 15.46 1.06
CA VAL A 112 -0.02 14.12 0.66
C VAL A 112 -0.02 13.21 1.88
N LEU A 113 -0.58 12.02 1.72
CA LEU A 113 -0.53 10.97 2.72
C LEU A 113 0.42 9.86 2.22
N LEU A 114 1.46 9.58 2.98
CA LEU A 114 2.40 8.48 2.73
C LEU A 114 2.03 7.31 3.65
N LEU A 115 1.50 6.25 3.06
CA LEU A 115 1.23 5.01 3.76
C LEU A 115 2.47 4.14 3.73
N GLU A 116 3.00 3.84 4.89
CA GLU A 116 4.21 3.04 5.07
C GLU A 116 3.85 1.57 5.30
N ASN A 117 4.45 0.69 4.51
CA ASN A 117 4.39 -0.75 4.68
C ASN A 117 5.83 -1.28 4.83
N PRO A 118 6.27 -1.57 6.07
CA PRO A 118 7.60 -2.11 6.31
C PRO A 118 7.77 -3.46 5.61
N LEU A 119 8.92 -3.64 4.95
CA LEU A 119 9.35 -4.87 4.32
C LEU A 119 10.56 -5.46 5.09
N ASP A 120 11.12 -6.53 4.55
CA ASP A 120 12.31 -7.15 5.14
C ASP A 120 13.51 -6.18 5.11
N GLY A 121 14.26 -6.16 6.21
CA GLY A 121 15.42 -5.28 6.39
C GLY A 121 15.01 -3.83 6.68
N GLU A 122 15.74 -2.88 6.10
CA GLU A 122 15.50 -1.44 6.26
C GLU A 122 14.76 -0.85 5.05
N ARG A 123 13.91 -1.65 4.41
CA ARG A 123 13.13 -1.23 3.25
C ARG A 123 11.67 -0.98 3.62
N ILE A 124 11.12 0.11 3.13
CA ILE A 124 9.71 0.47 3.28
C ILE A 124 9.10 0.60 1.88
N GLN A 125 7.95 -0.01 1.66
CA GLN A 125 7.09 0.32 0.54
C GLN A 125 6.21 1.49 0.93
N ILE A 126 6.21 2.53 0.12
CA ILE A 126 5.37 3.72 0.29
C ILE A 126 4.26 3.71 -0.75
N THR A 127 3.04 3.94 -0.31
CA THR A 127 1.92 4.31 -1.18
C THR A 127 1.57 5.76 -0.88
N ALA A 128 1.81 6.63 -1.85
CA ALA A 128 1.48 8.04 -1.75
C ALA A 128 0.06 8.29 -2.28
N LEU A 129 -0.75 8.96 -1.47
CA LEU A 129 -2.07 9.46 -1.83
C LEU A 129 -2.05 10.98 -1.82
N ILE A 130 -2.86 11.58 -2.66
CA ILE A 130 -3.01 13.03 -2.81
C ILE A 130 -4.49 13.38 -2.69
N ASP A 131 -4.81 14.65 -2.39
CA ASP A 131 -6.18 15.15 -2.39
C ASP A 131 -6.97 14.66 -3.62
N ALA A 132 -8.22 14.25 -3.41
CA ALA A 132 -9.06 13.69 -4.46
C ALA A 132 -9.34 14.65 -5.63
N ASP A 133 -9.25 15.96 -5.39
CA ASP A 133 -9.46 17.03 -6.38
C ASP A 133 -8.17 17.51 -7.06
N ALA A 134 -7.03 16.84 -6.78
CA ALA A 134 -5.74 17.21 -7.37
C ALA A 134 -5.75 17.04 -8.89
N LYS A 135 -5.20 18.03 -9.59
CA LYS A 135 -5.10 18.06 -11.04
C LYS A 135 -3.84 17.33 -11.53
N PRO A 136 -3.74 16.98 -12.83
CA PRO A 136 -2.57 16.31 -13.37
C PRO A 136 -1.23 17.03 -13.10
N GLU A 137 -1.23 18.37 -13.13
CA GLU A 137 -0.04 19.17 -12.79
C GLU A 137 0.39 19.02 -11.34
N ASP A 138 -0.56 18.98 -10.38
CA ASP A 138 -0.31 18.71 -8.97
C ASP A 138 0.27 17.30 -8.77
N CYS A 139 -0.34 16.32 -9.43
CA CYS A 139 0.12 14.92 -9.40
C CYS A 139 1.56 14.80 -9.91
N ALA A 140 1.90 15.50 -11.00
CA ALA A 140 3.26 15.51 -11.56
C ALA A 140 4.26 16.18 -10.61
N ALA A 141 3.90 17.32 -9.99
CA ALA A 141 4.75 18.03 -9.04
C ALA A 141 5.01 17.19 -7.79
N LEU A 142 3.95 16.61 -7.21
CA LEU A 142 4.05 15.75 -6.03
C LEU A 142 4.79 14.45 -6.31
N SER A 143 4.64 13.87 -7.50
CA SER A 143 5.41 12.69 -7.90
C SER A 143 6.92 12.98 -7.96
N ARG A 144 7.33 14.15 -8.46
CA ARG A 144 8.74 14.60 -8.44
C ARG A 144 9.25 14.83 -7.01
N TRP A 145 8.41 15.41 -6.15
CA TRP A 145 8.75 15.55 -4.74
C TRP A 145 8.96 14.19 -4.06
N CYS A 146 8.09 13.21 -4.29
CA CYS A 146 8.27 11.84 -3.78
C CYS A 146 9.63 11.24 -4.22
N ASP A 147 10.05 11.46 -5.48
CA ASP A 147 11.35 10.99 -5.97
C ASP A 147 12.51 11.72 -5.28
N ALA A 148 12.37 13.01 -4.98
CA ALA A 148 13.38 13.76 -4.25
C ALA A 148 13.49 13.30 -2.79
N VAL A 149 12.35 13.08 -2.11
CA VAL A 149 12.28 12.50 -0.76
C VAL A 149 12.95 11.13 -0.71
N ARG A 150 12.62 10.24 -1.66
CA ARG A 150 13.24 8.91 -1.75
C ARG A 150 14.76 9.01 -1.82
N ARG A 151 15.31 9.86 -2.70
CA ARG A 151 16.76 10.06 -2.81
C ARG A 151 17.37 10.62 -1.53
N ALA A 152 16.72 11.62 -0.90
CA ALA A 152 17.21 12.22 0.33
C ALA A 152 17.24 11.26 1.52
N ALA A 153 16.24 10.38 1.63
CA ALA A 153 16.19 9.37 2.67
C ALA A 153 17.31 8.31 2.51
N GLN A 154 17.56 7.87 1.27
CA GLN A 154 18.60 6.85 0.97
C GLN A 154 20.03 7.38 1.19
N ILE A 155 20.32 8.63 0.91
CA ILE A 155 21.65 9.22 1.09
C ILE A 155 22.09 9.20 2.56
N LYS A 156 21.17 9.41 3.50
CA LYS A 156 21.46 9.40 4.93
C LYS A 156 21.92 8.05 5.48
N MET A 157 21.51 6.94 4.85
CA MET A 157 21.96 5.60 5.25
C MET A 157 23.43 5.31 4.90
N VAL A 158 23.96 5.94 3.85
CA VAL A 158 25.35 5.72 3.40
C VAL A 158 26.35 6.54 4.23
N ALA A 159 25.89 7.55 4.98
CA ALA A 159 26.71 8.48 5.73
C ALA A 159 26.79 8.17 7.25
N ALA A 160 26.10 7.13 7.72
CA ALA A 160 26.09 6.67 9.12
C ALA A 160 26.92 5.38 9.29
#